data_2e0a192484a99abff9b22cde4d97e7f0
#
_entry.id   2e0a192484a99abff9b22cde4d97e7f0
#
_cell.length_a   1.000
_cell.length_b   1.000
_cell.length_c   1.000
_cell.angle_alpha   90.00
_cell.angle_beta   90.00
_cell.angle_gamma   90.00
#
_symmetry.space_group_name_H-M   'P 1'
#
loop_
_entity.id
_entity.type
_entity.pdbx_description
1 polymer ?
#
loop_
_entity_poly.entity_id
_entity_poly.type
_entity_poly.pdbx_seq_one_letter_code
_entity_poly.pdbx_strand_id
1 'polypeptide(L)'
;LDALLYIYGTEKQFMQELKHLNKYLKKYKSKLLIGVFFTIIARVFALFVPDLVGDSITAVEQHITSDYLELNEVKRKLIINIALIIGAAIVAGGFTFMMRQMIINVSRFIEFDLKNEIYQHYQKLTLNFYKSNRTGDLMNRISEDVGKVRMYFGPALMYSINTISLFVIVISIMVSKAPSLTLYTIIPLPILSFIIYKLSRMINIRSTIVQEYLSKLSSFTQEIFSGISVIKAYAIESKINS
;
A
#
# COMPACT_ATOMS: atom_id res chain seq x y z
N LEU A 1 -11.42 10.53 -27.07
CA LEU A 1 -10.36 11.55 -26.92
C LEU A 1 -10.59 12.37 -25.63
N ASP A 2 -11.84 12.77 -25.37
CA ASP A 2 -12.21 13.60 -24.20
C ASP A 2 -11.98 12.90 -22.84
N ALA A 3 -12.20 11.58 -22.78
CA ALA A 3 -11.89 10.80 -21.57
C ALA A 3 -10.37 10.71 -21.29
N LEU A 4 -9.54 10.68 -22.34
CA LEU A 4 -8.08 10.72 -22.20
C LEU A 4 -7.60 12.11 -21.78
N LEU A 5 -8.18 13.17 -22.31
CA LEU A 5 -7.88 14.55 -21.92
C LEU A 5 -8.34 14.85 -20.49
N TYR A 6 -9.48 14.29 -20.06
CA TYR A 6 -9.95 14.39 -18.66
C TYR A 6 -9.00 13.68 -17.69
N ILE A 7 -8.55 12.46 -18.02
CA ILE A 7 -7.58 11.70 -17.20
C ILE A 7 -6.23 12.44 -17.15
N TYR A 8 -5.74 12.95 -18.29
CA TYR A 8 -4.48 13.71 -18.35
C TYR A 8 -4.55 15.06 -17.62
N GLY A 9 -5.71 15.73 -17.68
CA GLY A 9 -5.97 16.97 -16.93
C GLY A 9 -5.96 16.75 -15.42
N THR A 10 -6.63 15.69 -14.95
CA THR A 10 -6.66 15.31 -13.52
C THR A 10 -5.30 14.83 -13.01
N GLU A 11 -4.51 14.09 -13.79
CA GLU A 11 -3.14 13.71 -13.41
C GLU A 11 -2.22 14.93 -13.26
N LYS A 12 -2.30 15.89 -14.19
CA LYS A 12 -1.45 17.09 -14.15
C LYS A 12 -1.80 17.98 -12.95
N GLN A 13 -3.08 18.12 -12.63
CA GLN A 13 -3.55 18.85 -11.46
C GLN A 13 -3.15 18.13 -10.16
N PHE A 14 -3.33 16.83 -10.09
CA PHE A 14 -2.90 15.99 -8.97
C PHE A 14 -1.39 16.06 -8.72
N MET A 15 -0.58 16.06 -9.79
CA MET A 15 0.88 16.21 -9.70
C MET A 15 1.29 17.61 -9.20
N GLN A 16 0.53 18.66 -9.54
CA GLN A 16 0.81 20.02 -9.03
C GLN A 16 0.46 20.16 -7.54
N GLU A 17 -0.63 19.56 -7.11
CA GLU A 17 -1.06 19.54 -5.71
C GLU A 17 -0.06 18.75 -4.83
N LEU A 18 0.47 17.64 -5.35
CA LEU A 18 1.54 16.90 -4.68
C LEU A 18 2.84 17.68 -4.52
N LYS A 19 3.13 18.66 -5.41
CA LYS A 19 4.32 19.53 -5.26
C LYS A 19 4.29 20.35 -3.96
N HIS A 20 3.10 20.74 -3.51
CA HIS A 20 2.97 21.47 -2.23
C HIS A 20 3.41 20.59 -1.04
N LEU A 21 3.17 19.28 -1.12
CA LEU A 21 3.54 18.32 -0.10
C LEU A 21 5.05 18.03 -0.07
N ASN A 22 5.80 18.35 -1.13
CA ASN A 22 7.25 18.13 -1.20
C ASN A 22 8.02 18.92 -0.12
N LYS A 23 7.48 20.04 0.39
CA LYS A 23 8.09 20.78 1.50
C LYS A 23 8.24 19.91 2.76
N TYR A 24 7.25 19.04 3.03
CA TYR A 24 7.28 18.13 4.17
C TYR A 24 8.25 16.98 3.96
N LEU A 25 8.31 16.43 2.73
CA LEU A 25 9.32 15.41 2.40
C LEU A 25 10.74 15.94 2.59
N LYS A 26 11.01 17.20 2.16
CA LYS A 26 12.31 17.84 2.38
C LYS A 26 12.60 18.07 3.86
N LYS A 27 11.59 18.47 4.66
CA LYS A 27 11.73 18.70 6.10
C LYS A 27 12.15 17.42 6.84
N TYR A 28 11.57 16.27 6.47
CA TYR A 28 11.78 14.99 7.15
C TYR A 28 12.68 14.01 6.38
N LYS A 29 13.43 14.48 5.35
CA LYS A 29 14.25 13.64 4.48
C LYS A 29 15.23 12.73 5.22
N SER A 30 15.87 13.21 6.28
CA SER A 30 16.85 12.43 7.05
C SER A 30 16.20 11.22 7.71
N LYS A 31 15.03 11.38 8.33
CA LYS A 31 14.31 10.26 8.95
C LYS A 31 13.82 9.26 7.91
N LEU A 32 13.37 9.73 6.74
CA LEU A 32 12.97 8.87 5.62
C LEU A 32 14.16 8.08 5.07
N LEU A 33 15.32 8.72 4.87
CA LEU A 33 16.54 8.05 4.42
C LEU A 33 17.01 6.98 5.40
N ILE A 34 16.95 7.25 6.70
CA ILE A 34 17.26 6.25 7.75
C ILE A 34 16.26 5.08 7.66
N GLY A 35 14.98 5.36 7.44
CA GLY A 35 13.97 4.33 7.21
C GLY A 35 14.26 3.44 5.99
N VAL A 36 14.66 4.06 4.87
CA VAL A 36 15.11 3.33 3.67
C VAL A 36 16.35 2.46 3.96
N PHE A 37 17.33 3.01 4.67
CA PHE A 37 18.52 2.28 5.06
C PHE A 37 18.20 1.04 5.90
N PHE A 38 17.35 1.18 6.91
CA PHE A 38 16.89 0.04 7.71
C PHE A 38 16.10 -0.98 6.89
N THR A 39 15.33 -0.52 5.88
CA THR A 39 14.65 -1.43 4.96
C THR A 39 15.64 -2.30 4.20
N ILE A 40 16.69 -1.71 3.65
CA ILE A 40 17.71 -2.43 2.88
C ILE A 40 18.41 -3.46 3.76
N ILE A 41 18.84 -3.08 4.98
CA ILE A 41 19.47 -4.00 5.91
C ILE A 41 18.54 -5.15 6.27
N ALA A 42 17.29 -4.88 6.63
CA ALA A 42 16.31 -5.90 6.95
C ALA A 42 16.13 -6.91 5.80
N ARG A 43 16.14 -6.43 4.55
CA ARG A 43 16.03 -7.29 3.37
C ARG A 43 17.27 -8.14 3.13
N VAL A 44 18.45 -7.58 3.32
CA VAL A 44 19.68 -8.35 3.23
C VAL A 44 19.67 -9.52 4.22
N PHE A 45 19.34 -9.28 5.49
CA PHE A 45 19.26 -10.35 6.50
C PHE A 45 18.16 -11.38 6.18
N ALA A 46 17.01 -10.95 5.67
CA ALA A 46 15.94 -11.86 5.29
C ALA A 46 16.33 -12.80 4.13
N LEU A 47 17.24 -12.37 3.25
CA LEU A 47 17.70 -13.15 2.10
C LEU A 47 18.75 -14.22 2.44
N PHE A 48 19.37 -14.17 3.63
CA PHE A 48 20.21 -15.28 4.11
C PHE A 48 19.40 -16.55 4.40
N VAL A 49 18.11 -16.42 4.72
CA VAL A 49 17.26 -17.56 5.09
C VAL A 49 17.12 -18.58 3.96
N PRO A 50 16.76 -18.22 2.71
CA PRO A 50 16.70 -19.17 1.60
C PRO A 50 18.03 -19.88 1.33
N ASP A 51 19.16 -19.19 1.45
CA ASP A 51 20.49 -19.77 1.23
C ASP A 51 20.82 -20.82 2.30
N LEU A 52 20.60 -20.51 3.58
CA LEU A 52 20.80 -21.44 4.69
C LEU A 52 19.87 -22.66 4.61
N VAL A 53 18.65 -22.48 4.12
CA VAL A 53 17.74 -23.60 3.86
C VAL A 53 18.25 -24.47 2.73
N GLY A 54 18.71 -23.87 1.62
CA GLY A 54 19.33 -24.61 0.51
C GLY A 54 20.54 -25.41 0.96
N ASP A 55 21.45 -24.82 1.73
CA ASP A 55 22.64 -25.49 2.30
C ASP A 55 22.25 -26.65 3.23
N SER A 56 21.16 -26.51 3.97
CA SER A 56 20.63 -27.55 4.85
C SER A 56 20.09 -28.74 4.06
N ILE A 57 19.33 -28.47 2.99
CA ILE A 57 18.80 -29.51 2.10
C ILE A 57 19.95 -30.26 1.42
N THR A 58 20.92 -29.55 0.88
CA THR A 58 22.10 -30.15 0.22
C THR A 58 22.89 -31.02 1.18
N ALA A 59 23.05 -30.62 2.45
CA ALA A 59 23.74 -31.42 3.45
C ALA A 59 23.02 -32.73 3.75
N VAL A 60 21.69 -32.72 3.80
CA VAL A 60 20.88 -33.93 3.99
C VAL A 60 20.92 -34.83 2.76
N GLU A 61 20.82 -34.26 1.56
CA GLU A 61 20.88 -34.99 0.29
C GLU A 61 22.23 -35.71 0.12
N GLN A 62 23.35 -35.05 0.43
CA GLN A 62 24.70 -35.64 0.38
C GLN A 62 24.84 -36.82 1.34
N HIS A 63 24.24 -36.75 2.52
CA HIS A 63 24.28 -37.86 3.48
C HIS A 63 23.46 -39.08 2.98
N ILE A 64 22.28 -38.83 2.35
CA ILE A 64 21.41 -39.90 1.86
C ILE A 64 21.99 -40.58 0.60
N THR A 65 22.61 -39.79 -0.30
CA THR A 65 23.00 -40.28 -1.63
C THR A 65 24.40 -40.88 -1.64
N SER A 66 25.33 -40.44 -0.80
CA SER A 66 26.76 -40.70 -0.97
C SER A 66 27.50 -41.16 0.29
N ASP A 67 26.85 -41.24 1.44
CA ASP A 67 27.41 -41.62 2.76
C ASP A 67 28.73 -40.86 3.13
N TYR A 68 29.02 -39.73 2.45
CA TYR A 68 30.24 -38.94 2.64
C TYR A 68 30.28 -38.13 3.93
N LEU A 69 29.13 -37.88 4.57
CA LEU A 69 29.07 -37.11 5.81
C LEU A 69 28.55 -37.99 6.95
N GLU A 70 29.27 -38.05 8.05
CA GLU A 70 28.80 -38.70 9.27
C GLU A 70 27.51 -38.03 9.77
N LEU A 71 26.56 -38.81 10.27
CA LEU A 71 25.28 -38.36 10.80
C LEU A 71 25.43 -37.20 11.83
N ASN A 72 26.50 -37.23 12.62
CA ASN A 72 26.80 -36.22 13.63
C ASN A 72 27.20 -34.88 13.01
N GLU A 73 27.91 -34.89 11.89
CA GLU A 73 28.29 -33.66 11.17
C GLU A 73 27.07 -32.99 10.52
N VAL A 74 26.19 -33.78 9.90
CA VAL A 74 24.93 -33.29 9.33
C VAL A 74 24.05 -32.66 10.40
N LYS A 75 23.86 -33.33 11.54
CA LYS A 75 23.09 -32.82 12.69
C LYS A 75 23.68 -31.50 13.18
N ARG A 76 24.99 -31.39 13.35
CA ARG A 76 25.68 -30.19 13.79
C ARG A 76 25.46 -29.03 12.79
N LYS A 77 25.61 -29.28 11.48
CA LYS A 77 25.40 -28.29 10.43
C LYS A 77 23.96 -27.81 10.43
N LEU A 78 22.97 -28.69 10.54
CA LEU A 78 21.54 -28.33 10.62
C LEU A 78 21.23 -27.48 11.85
N ILE A 79 21.76 -27.82 13.03
CA ILE A 79 21.58 -27.03 14.27
C ILE A 79 22.15 -25.62 14.11
N ILE A 80 23.33 -25.49 13.51
CA ILE A 80 23.98 -24.20 13.26
C ILE A 80 23.12 -23.38 12.26
N ASN A 81 22.70 -23.99 11.16
CA ASN A 81 21.87 -23.29 10.17
C ASN A 81 20.53 -22.85 10.76
N ILE A 82 19.87 -23.66 11.58
CA ILE A 82 18.64 -23.29 12.30
C ILE A 82 18.91 -22.10 13.23
N ALA A 83 20.00 -22.12 13.99
CA ALA A 83 20.36 -21.01 14.87
C ALA A 83 20.63 -19.72 14.09
N LEU A 84 21.30 -19.82 12.94
CA LEU A 84 21.57 -18.68 12.05
C LEU A 84 20.29 -18.14 11.41
N ILE A 85 19.37 -19.01 11.00
CA ILE A 85 18.05 -18.62 10.45
C ILE A 85 17.25 -17.85 11.51
N ILE A 86 17.18 -18.36 12.74
CA ILE A 86 16.49 -17.67 13.84
C ILE A 86 17.16 -16.34 14.14
N GLY A 87 18.49 -16.30 14.22
CA GLY A 87 19.26 -15.08 14.44
C GLY A 87 19.01 -14.04 13.34
N ALA A 88 19.09 -14.44 12.08
CA ALA A 88 18.82 -13.58 10.93
C ALA A 88 17.36 -13.04 10.95
N ALA A 89 16.39 -13.89 11.30
CA ALA A 89 15.00 -13.48 11.41
C ALA A 89 14.75 -12.44 12.52
N ILE A 90 15.40 -12.62 13.68
CA ILE A 90 15.31 -11.65 14.81
C ILE A 90 15.93 -10.31 14.39
N VAL A 91 17.11 -10.32 13.76
CA VAL A 91 17.78 -9.11 13.30
C VAL A 91 16.96 -8.41 12.21
N ALA A 92 16.47 -9.14 11.21
CA ALA A 92 15.60 -8.61 10.17
C ALA A 92 14.31 -8.01 10.75
N GLY A 93 13.71 -8.69 11.74
CA GLY A 93 12.52 -8.21 12.47
C GLY A 93 12.79 -6.90 13.21
N GLY A 94 13.94 -6.81 13.91
CA GLY A 94 14.36 -5.60 14.61
C GLY A 94 14.54 -4.40 13.68
N PHE A 95 15.23 -4.58 12.54
CA PHE A 95 15.36 -3.50 11.53
C PHE A 95 14.04 -3.15 10.86
N THR A 96 13.16 -4.13 10.61
CA THR A 96 11.80 -3.88 10.09
C THR A 96 10.98 -3.05 11.08
N PHE A 97 11.09 -3.31 12.36
CA PHE A 97 10.44 -2.51 13.41
C PHE A 97 10.97 -1.06 13.41
N MET A 98 12.29 -0.88 13.37
CA MET A 98 12.91 0.45 13.32
C MET A 98 12.49 1.23 12.06
N MET A 99 12.47 0.59 10.90
CA MET A 99 11.99 1.16 9.64
C MET A 99 10.54 1.66 9.78
N ARG A 100 9.67 0.79 10.32
CA ARG A 100 8.24 1.14 10.53
C ARG A 100 8.11 2.33 11.45
N GLN A 101 8.85 2.39 12.55
CA GLN A 101 8.83 3.52 13.47
C GLN A 101 9.29 4.82 12.80
N MET A 102 10.35 4.78 11.99
CA MET A 102 10.84 5.97 11.30
C MET A 102 9.82 6.51 10.29
N ILE A 103 9.31 5.65 9.39
CA ILE A 103 8.42 6.10 8.30
C ILE A 103 7.03 6.49 8.82
N ILE A 104 6.44 5.68 9.71
CA ILE A 104 5.10 5.97 10.24
C ILE A 104 5.11 7.22 11.14
N ASN A 105 6.14 7.41 11.95
CA ASN A 105 6.24 8.62 12.77
C ASN A 105 6.40 9.88 11.90
N VAL A 106 7.16 9.80 10.79
CA VAL A 106 7.24 10.91 9.83
C VAL A 106 5.85 11.27 9.28
N SER A 107 5.04 10.28 8.91
CA SER A 107 3.69 10.55 8.41
C SER A 107 2.79 11.24 9.45
N ARG A 108 2.96 10.91 10.73
CA ARG A 108 2.25 11.58 11.84
C ARG A 108 2.74 13.00 12.05
N PHE A 109 4.04 13.26 11.92
CA PHE A 109 4.57 14.62 11.97
C PHE A 109 4.06 15.47 10.78
N ILE A 110 3.97 14.90 9.60
CA ILE A 110 3.39 15.57 8.43
C ILE A 110 1.90 15.90 8.66
N GLU A 111 1.14 14.94 9.21
CA GLU A 111 -0.26 15.16 9.59
C GLU A 111 -0.40 16.32 10.58
N PHE A 112 0.42 16.34 11.61
CA PHE A 112 0.41 17.39 12.63
C PHE A 112 0.76 18.77 12.03
N ASP A 113 1.84 18.85 11.26
CA ASP A 113 2.25 20.08 10.59
C ASP A 113 1.15 20.61 9.65
N LEU A 114 0.52 19.71 8.88
CA LEU A 114 -0.52 20.08 7.92
C LEU A 114 -1.80 20.53 8.63
N LYS A 115 -2.20 19.85 9.70
CA LYS A 115 -3.34 20.28 10.53
C LYS A 115 -3.12 21.66 11.12
N ASN A 116 -1.93 21.94 11.64
CA ASN A 116 -1.59 23.25 12.17
C ASN A 116 -1.61 24.35 11.09
N GLU A 117 -1.09 24.06 9.90
CA GLU A 117 -1.10 25.01 8.78
C GLU A 117 -2.52 25.35 8.35
N ILE A 118 -3.39 24.32 8.20
CA ILE A 118 -4.80 24.51 7.86
C ILE A 118 -5.53 25.28 8.96
N TYR A 119 -5.30 24.94 10.21
CA TYR A 119 -5.93 25.63 11.34
C TYR A 119 -5.54 27.11 11.41
N GLN A 120 -4.25 27.43 11.27
CA GLN A 120 -3.78 28.81 11.19
C GLN A 120 -4.35 29.56 9.99
N HIS A 121 -4.54 28.88 8.86
CA HIS A 121 -5.17 29.46 7.70
C HIS A 121 -6.65 29.78 7.97
N TYR A 122 -7.39 28.85 8.57
CA TYR A 122 -8.80 29.07 8.93
C TYR A 122 -8.95 30.29 9.87
N GLN A 123 -8.10 30.46 10.85
CA GLN A 123 -8.16 31.64 11.75
C GLN A 123 -8.04 32.98 11.03
N LYS A 124 -7.45 33.03 9.84
CA LYS A 124 -7.25 34.25 9.04
C LYS A 124 -8.38 34.53 8.07
N LEU A 125 -9.31 33.59 7.89
CA LEU A 125 -10.44 33.73 6.95
C LEU A 125 -11.51 34.67 7.49
N THR A 126 -12.19 35.36 6.57
CA THR A 126 -13.24 36.33 6.91
C THR A 126 -14.53 35.65 7.39
N LEU A 127 -15.34 36.37 8.16
CA LEU A 127 -16.66 35.90 8.60
C LEU A 127 -17.56 35.51 7.41
N ASN A 128 -17.43 36.21 6.28
CA ASN A 128 -18.21 35.92 5.08
C ASN A 128 -17.92 34.51 4.52
N PHE A 129 -16.66 34.08 4.62
CA PHE A 129 -16.27 32.71 4.25
C PHE A 129 -17.01 31.66 5.10
N TYR A 130 -17.10 31.88 6.41
CA TYR A 130 -17.79 30.96 7.33
C TYR A 130 -19.31 30.95 7.14
N LYS A 131 -19.89 32.04 6.67
CA LYS A 131 -21.32 32.09 6.33
C LYS A 131 -21.63 31.32 5.04
N SER A 132 -20.69 31.25 4.09
CA SER A 132 -20.85 30.55 2.81
C SER A 132 -20.39 29.09 2.80
N ASN A 133 -19.61 28.67 3.79
CA ASN A 133 -19.06 27.32 3.87
C ASN A 133 -19.53 26.63 5.15
N ARG A 134 -19.99 25.38 5.03
CA ARG A 134 -20.45 24.59 6.18
C ARG A 134 -19.28 24.21 7.07
N THR A 135 -19.39 24.41 8.36
CA THR A 135 -18.35 24.06 9.35
C THR A 135 -18.01 22.57 9.30
N GLY A 136 -19.02 21.71 9.05
CA GLY A 136 -18.80 20.27 8.89
C GLY A 136 -17.86 19.93 7.75
N ASP A 137 -17.96 20.59 6.59
CA ASP A 137 -17.07 20.36 5.45
C ASP A 137 -15.64 20.79 5.75
N LEU A 138 -15.47 21.90 6.47
CA LEU A 138 -14.16 22.39 6.91
C LEU A 138 -13.50 21.43 7.92
N MET A 139 -14.30 20.90 8.84
CA MET A 139 -13.82 19.89 9.80
C MET A 139 -13.47 18.56 9.13
N ASN A 140 -14.23 18.16 8.12
CA ASN A 140 -13.95 16.96 7.34
C ASN A 140 -12.61 17.07 6.60
N ARG A 141 -12.29 18.23 6.03
CA ARG A 141 -10.98 18.50 5.38
C ARG A 141 -9.81 18.36 6.35
N ILE A 142 -9.92 18.93 7.58
CA ILE A 142 -8.85 18.81 8.58
C ILE A 142 -8.69 17.38 9.09
N SER A 143 -9.77 16.63 9.26
CA SER A 143 -9.70 15.28 9.84
C SER A 143 -9.50 14.20 8.80
N GLU A 144 -10.37 14.10 7.81
CA GLU A 144 -10.39 12.99 6.86
C GLU A 144 -9.40 13.18 5.72
N ASP A 145 -9.39 14.35 5.05
CA ASP A 145 -8.50 14.56 3.91
C ASP A 145 -7.04 14.61 4.33
N VAL A 146 -6.73 15.25 5.47
CA VAL A 146 -5.38 15.18 6.04
C VAL A 146 -5.01 13.77 6.48
N GLY A 147 -5.98 12.98 6.95
CA GLY A 147 -5.80 11.55 7.21
C GLY A 147 -5.40 10.77 5.96
N LYS A 148 -6.00 11.06 4.81
CA LYS A 148 -5.61 10.46 3.50
C LYS A 148 -4.16 10.81 3.13
N VAL A 149 -3.74 12.06 3.35
CA VAL A 149 -2.35 12.50 3.14
C VAL A 149 -1.38 11.72 4.06
N ARG A 150 -1.74 11.51 5.32
CA ARG A 150 -0.97 10.68 6.25
C ARG A 150 -0.84 9.24 5.75
N MET A 151 -1.92 8.64 5.22
CA MET A 151 -1.87 7.29 4.66
C MET A 151 -0.96 7.20 3.44
N TYR A 152 -0.88 8.25 2.63
CA TYR A 152 0.04 8.33 1.50
C TYR A 152 1.51 8.39 1.94
N PHE A 153 1.87 9.26 2.87
CA PHE A 153 3.24 9.42 3.36
C PHE A 153 3.70 8.35 4.35
N GLY A 154 2.78 7.65 4.98
CA GLY A 154 3.09 6.56 5.90
C GLY A 154 3.02 5.19 5.21
N PRO A 155 1.88 4.52 5.27
CA PRO A 155 1.73 3.17 4.75
C PRO A 155 2.07 3.03 3.27
N ALA A 156 1.55 3.91 2.39
CA ALA A 156 1.77 3.76 0.96
C ALA A 156 3.25 3.92 0.59
N LEU A 157 3.93 4.96 1.11
CA LEU A 157 5.36 5.16 0.89
C LEU A 157 6.19 4.00 1.47
N MET A 158 5.85 3.54 2.69
CA MET A 158 6.52 2.42 3.34
C MET A 158 6.43 1.13 2.50
N TYR A 159 5.23 0.78 2.04
CA TYR A 159 5.05 -0.42 1.21
C TYR A 159 5.74 -0.29 -0.14
N SER A 160 5.72 0.89 -0.77
CA SER A 160 6.41 1.14 -2.04
C SER A 160 7.92 0.96 -1.90
N ILE A 161 8.55 1.59 -0.90
CA ILE A 161 9.99 1.45 -0.63
C ILE A 161 10.33 -0.02 -0.37
N ASN A 162 9.53 -0.68 0.46
CA ASN A 162 9.74 -2.08 0.81
C ASN A 162 9.67 -3.01 -0.41
N THR A 163 8.67 -2.83 -1.26
CA THR A 163 8.47 -3.64 -2.47
C THR A 163 9.57 -3.38 -3.50
N ILE A 164 9.91 -2.11 -3.76
CA ILE A 164 10.97 -1.75 -4.70
C ILE A 164 12.31 -2.31 -4.22
N SER A 165 12.65 -2.15 -2.94
CA SER A 165 13.89 -2.69 -2.37
C SER A 165 13.95 -4.20 -2.50
N LEU A 166 12.84 -4.91 -2.19
CA LEU A 166 12.75 -6.35 -2.35
C LEU A 166 12.98 -6.77 -3.81
N PHE A 167 12.29 -6.13 -4.76
CA PHE A 167 12.42 -6.43 -6.18
C PHE A 167 13.86 -6.27 -6.67
N VAL A 168 14.50 -5.13 -6.37
CA VAL A 168 15.87 -4.85 -6.79
C VAL A 168 16.84 -5.90 -6.22
N ILE A 169 16.76 -6.21 -4.94
CA ILE A 169 17.70 -7.12 -4.29
C ILE A 169 17.47 -8.56 -4.78
N VAL A 170 16.21 -9.03 -4.82
CA VAL A 170 15.88 -10.40 -5.25
C VAL A 170 16.28 -10.63 -6.70
N ILE A 171 15.93 -9.70 -7.61
CA ILE A 171 16.31 -9.84 -9.03
C ILE A 171 17.83 -9.86 -9.18
N SER A 172 18.57 -9.01 -8.47
CA SER A 172 20.02 -8.98 -8.52
C SER A 172 20.64 -10.32 -8.10
N ILE A 173 20.13 -10.94 -7.04
CA ILE A 173 20.59 -12.25 -6.57
C ILE A 173 20.19 -13.36 -7.56
N MET A 174 18.98 -13.35 -8.07
CA MET A 174 18.52 -14.33 -9.05
C MET A 174 19.34 -14.29 -10.34
N VAL A 175 19.65 -13.10 -10.86
CA VAL A 175 20.52 -12.95 -12.05
C VAL A 175 21.92 -13.45 -11.77
N SER A 176 22.45 -13.22 -10.57
CA SER A 176 23.80 -13.68 -10.17
C SER A 176 23.88 -15.22 -10.04
N LYS A 177 22.84 -15.87 -9.51
CA LYS A 177 22.84 -17.33 -9.25
C LYS A 177 22.39 -18.16 -10.45
N ALA A 178 21.35 -17.72 -11.16
CA ALA A 178 20.71 -18.48 -12.23
C ALA A 178 20.09 -17.55 -13.31
N PRO A 179 20.90 -16.95 -14.20
CA PRO A 179 20.41 -15.94 -15.16
C PRO A 179 19.35 -16.48 -16.11
N SER A 180 19.49 -17.70 -16.61
CA SER A 180 18.50 -18.32 -17.51
C SER A 180 17.13 -18.52 -16.84
N LEU A 181 17.15 -19.05 -15.60
CA LEU A 181 15.92 -19.26 -14.83
C LEU A 181 15.23 -17.92 -14.49
N THR A 182 16.03 -16.90 -14.17
CA THR A 182 15.53 -15.55 -13.90
C THR A 182 14.82 -14.97 -15.11
N LEU A 183 15.37 -15.14 -16.31
CA LEU A 183 14.75 -14.68 -17.53
C LEU A 183 13.36 -15.32 -17.74
N TYR A 184 13.26 -16.64 -17.61
CA TYR A 184 11.99 -17.37 -17.71
C TYR A 184 10.96 -16.93 -16.66
N THR A 185 11.41 -16.54 -15.49
CA THR A 185 10.52 -16.08 -14.40
C THR A 185 10.03 -14.64 -14.63
N ILE A 186 10.87 -13.77 -15.21
CA ILE A 186 10.54 -12.35 -15.41
C ILE A 186 9.65 -12.15 -16.65
N ILE A 187 9.82 -12.92 -17.73
CA ILE A 187 9.06 -12.77 -18.98
C ILE A 187 7.53 -12.76 -18.79
N PRO A 188 6.92 -13.63 -17.96
CA PRO A 188 5.47 -13.62 -17.75
C PRO A 188 4.95 -12.39 -16.99
N LEU A 189 5.78 -11.70 -16.18
CA LEU A 189 5.34 -10.62 -15.30
C LEU A 189 4.76 -9.40 -16.05
N PRO A 190 5.39 -8.88 -17.12
CA PRO A 190 4.81 -7.81 -17.93
C PRO A 190 3.47 -8.20 -18.58
N ILE A 191 3.36 -9.45 -19.05
CA ILE A 191 2.13 -9.98 -19.66
C ILE A 191 1.01 -10.01 -18.62
N LEU A 192 1.30 -10.53 -17.42
CA LEU A 192 0.37 -10.54 -16.28
C LEU A 192 -0.04 -9.12 -15.89
N SER A 193 0.90 -8.19 -15.82
CA SER A 193 0.63 -6.78 -15.48
C SER A 193 -0.30 -6.12 -16.51
N PHE A 194 -0.11 -6.39 -17.79
CA PHE A 194 -0.98 -5.90 -18.85
C PHE A 194 -2.40 -6.48 -18.76
N ILE A 195 -2.53 -7.78 -18.49
CA ILE A 195 -3.82 -8.46 -18.30
C ILE A 195 -4.55 -7.87 -17.09
N ILE A 196 -3.86 -7.70 -15.95
CA ILE A 196 -4.43 -7.12 -14.73
C ILE A 196 -4.89 -5.67 -15.00
N TYR A 197 -4.08 -4.87 -15.70
CA TYR A 197 -4.46 -3.50 -16.04
C TYR A 197 -5.77 -3.44 -16.86
N LYS A 198 -5.87 -4.28 -17.90
CA LYS A 198 -7.07 -4.37 -18.76
C LYS A 198 -8.30 -4.84 -17.95
N LEU A 199 -8.10 -5.86 -17.10
CA LEU A 199 -9.16 -6.42 -16.25
C LEU A 199 -9.64 -5.38 -15.21
N SER A 200 -8.72 -4.69 -14.55
CA SER A 200 -9.03 -3.64 -13.56
C SER A 200 -9.85 -2.51 -14.18
N ARG A 201 -9.50 -2.10 -15.40
CA ARG A 201 -10.27 -1.08 -16.12
C ARG A 201 -11.70 -1.54 -16.40
N MET A 202 -11.87 -2.79 -16.82
CA MET A 202 -13.20 -3.38 -17.08
C MET A 202 -14.01 -3.49 -15.79
N ILE A 203 -13.38 -3.93 -14.69
CA ILE A 203 -14.03 -4.01 -13.37
C ILE A 203 -14.47 -2.62 -12.90
N ASN A 204 -13.65 -1.59 -13.04
CA ASN A 204 -14.00 -0.23 -12.63
C ASN A 204 -15.23 0.29 -13.39
N ILE A 205 -15.27 0.09 -14.72
CA ILE A 205 -16.45 0.49 -15.53
C ILE A 205 -17.70 -0.24 -15.05
N ARG A 206 -17.62 -1.54 -14.83
CA ARG A 206 -18.76 -2.34 -14.36
C ARG A 206 -19.17 -1.94 -12.93
N SER A 207 -18.22 -1.68 -12.07
CA SER A 207 -18.46 -1.22 -10.69
C SER A 207 -19.20 0.14 -10.67
N THR A 208 -18.83 1.07 -11.56
CA THR A 208 -19.55 2.36 -11.68
C THR A 208 -21.00 2.15 -12.06
N ILE A 209 -21.29 1.29 -13.02
CA ILE A 209 -22.67 0.94 -13.43
C ILE A 209 -23.45 0.36 -12.24
N VAL A 210 -22.86 -0.56 -11.49
CA VAL A 210 -23.48 -1.14 -10.29
C VAL A 210 -23.76 -0.06 -9.25
N GLN A 211 -22.82 0.86 -9.02
CA GLN A 211 -22.99 1.99 -8.10
C GLN A 211 -24.14 2.91 -8.51
N GLU A 212 -24.29 3.20 -9.80
CA GLU A 212 -25.41 3.99 -10.33
C GLU A 212 -26.76 3.29 -10.07
N TYR A 213 -26.85 1.97 -10.31
CA TYR A 213 -28.07 1.21 -10.00
C TYR A 213 -28.37 1.17 -8.50
N LEU A 214 -27.35 0.99 -7.66
CA LEU A 214 -27.51 1.03 -6.20
C LEU A 214 -27.98 2.40 -5.72
N SER A 215 -27.46 3.47 -6.29
CA SER A 215 -27.89 4.84 -5.99
C SER A 215 -29.36 5.07 -6.37
N LYS A 216 -29.79 4.64 -7.57
CA LYS A 216 -31.17 4.70 -8.01
C LYS A 216 -32.10 3.89 -7.10
N LEU A 217 -31.68 2.67 -6.74
CA LEU A 217 -32.45 1.81 -5.83
C LEU A 217 -32.60 2.45 -4.45
N SER A 218 -31.50 3.00 -3.91
CA SER A 218 -31.53 3.68 -2.61
C SER A 218 -32.45 4.90 -2.62
N SER A 219 -32.38 5.73 -3.68
CA SER A 219 -33.26 6.89 -3.83
C SER A 219 -34.73 6.48 -3.95
N PHE A 220 -35.04 5.47 -4.74
CA PHE A 220 -36.37 4.93 -4.89
C PHE A 220 -36.90 4.36 -3.56
N THR A 221 -36.11 3.61 -2.85
CA THR A 221 -36.45 3.06 -1.53
C THR A 221 -36.72 4.18 -0.52
N GLN A 222 -35.89 5.22 -0.52
CA GLN A 222 -36.07 6.38 0.36
C GLN A 222 -37.34 7.15 0.05
N GLU A 223 -37.69 7.31 -1.24
CA GLU A 223 -38.90 7.94 -1.67
C GLU A 223 -40.13 7.16 -1.21
N ILE A 224 -40.14 5.83 -1.38
CA ILE A 224 -41.21 4.95 -0.91
C ILE A 224 -41.39 5.06 0.61
N PHE A 225 -40.30 4.97 1.39
CA PHE A 225 -40.40 5.07 2.85
C PHE A 225 -40.80 6.46 3.32
N SER A 226 -40.37 7.51 2.64
CA SER A 226 -40.82 8.89 2.95
C SER A 226 -42.31 9.11 2.64
N GLY A 227 -42.84 8.45 1.59
CA GLY A 227 -44.21 8.50 1.19
C GLY A 227 -45.09 7.36 1.76
N ILE A 228 -44.63 6.58 2.72
CA ILE A 228 -45.32 5.36 3.17
C ILE A 228 -46.74 5.60 3.68
N SER A 229 -46.99 6.74 4.30
CA SER A 229 -48.32 7.13 4.76
C SER A 229 -49.34 7.28 3.60
N VAL A 230 -48.88 7.84 2.48
CA VAL A 230 -49.69 7.99 1.27
C VAL A 230 -49.96 6.64 0.63
N ILE A 231 -48.90 5.80 0.50
CA ILE A 231 -49.00 4.46 -0.06
C ILE A 231 -50.01 3.62 0.72
N LYS A 232 -49.98 3.68 2.05
CA LYS A 232 -50.89 2.96 2.94
C LYS A 232 -52.30 3.52 2.89
N ALA A 233 -52.48 4.85 2.81
CA ALA A 233 -53.80 5.47 2.74
C ALA A 233 -54.54 5.11 1.44
N TYR A 234 -53.85 4.96 0.33
CA TYR A 234 -54.42 4.62 -0.97
C TYR A 234 -54.31 3.14 -1.35
N ALA A 235 -53.74 2.30 -0.51
CA ALA A 235 -53.54 0.84 -0.72
C ALA A 235 -52.92 0.50 -2.09
N ILE A 236 -51.87 1.26 -2.49
CA ILE A 236 -51.23 1.13 -3.81
C ILE A 236 -49.92 0.31 -3.77
N GLU A 237 -49.69 -0.50 -2.73
CA GLU A 237 -48.47 -1.31 -2.54
C GLU A 237 -48.20 -2.26 -3.72
N SER A 238 -49.24 -2.89 -4.25
CA SER A 238 -49.14 -3.81 -5.39
C SER A 238 -48.68 -3.13 -6.68
N LYS A 239 -48.99 -1.83 -6.85
CA LYS A 239 -48.64 -1.05 -8.03
C LYS A 239 -47.19 -0.51 -7.98
N ILE A 240 -46.60 -0.45 -6.79
CA ILE A 240 -45.21 0.00 -6.59
C ILE A 240 -44.23 -1.16 -6.78
N ASN A 241 -44.68 -2.41 -6.53
CA ASN A 241 -43.87 -3.61 -6.67
C ASN A 241 -43.88 -4.22 -8.09
N SER A 242 -44.64 -3.66 -9.01
CA SER A 242 -44.69 -4.08 -10.41
C SER A 242 -43.75 -3.22 -11.27
#